data_3a529ee0bb45b92c5eeb30f4f7dd9a21
#
_entry.id   3a529ee0bb45b92c5eeb30f4f7dd9a21
#
_cell.length_a   1.000
_cell.length_b   1.000
_cell.length_c   1.000
_cell.angle_alpha   90.00
_cell.angle_beta   90.00
_cell.angle_gamma   90.00
#
_symmetry.space_group_name_H-M   'P 1'
#
loop_
_entity.id
_entity.type
_entity.pdbx_description
1 polymer ?
#
loop_
_entity_poly.entity_id
_entity_poly.type
_entity_poly.pdbx_seq_one_letter_code
_entity_poly.pdbx_strand_id
1 'polypeptide(L)'
;NPERRVSYKSMALGYAYPDGMGIGGPLIAHGSSIADGLTNMHPETGHGHPALDWTYGAHAVDLEVDVETGEITVLKVASAFDIGQVINEKLTYGQVTGGVVQGLGSAVLEAYKFNDANVLMNPSFTDNKIPTMKDMPLEIVPIYIENPQHDGPYGARGVGEHPMISIPSAVGNALYDALGINFHKLPLSPENVALEILKQTGKIA
;
A
#
# COMPACT_ATOMS: atom_id res chain seq x y z
N ASN A 1 -3.63 -9.90 49.33
CA ASN A 1 -2.99 -11.11 49.85
C ASN A 1 -2.28 -11.82 48.69
N PRO A 2 -0.93 -11.86 48.64
CA PRO A 2 -0.18 -12.41 47.52
C PRO A 2 -0.35 -13.93 47.34
N GLU A 3 -0.88 -14.62 48.32
CA GLU A 3 -1.15 -16.05 48.23
C GLU A 3 -2.47 -16.38 47.55
N ARG A 4 -3.39 -15.42 47.42
CA ARG A 4 -4.67 -15.57 46.72
C ARG A 4 -4.49 -15.15 45.27
N ARG A 5 -4.38 -16.12 44.38
CA ARG A 5 -4.22 -15.90 42.94
C ARG A 5 -5.34 -16.59 42.16
N VAL A 6 -5.88 -15.89 41.16
CA VAL A 6 -6.83 -16.44 40.19
C VAL A 6 -6.26 -16.17 38.82
N SER A 7 -6.27 -17.16 37.93
CA SER A 7 -5.76 -16.95 36.56
C SER A 7 -6.69 -16.05 35.74
N TYR A 8 -6.14 -15.27 34.84
CA TYR A 8 -6.96 -14.50 33.89
C TYR A 8 -7.93 -15.40 33.11
N LYS A 9 -7.48 -16.62 32.73
CA LYS A 9 -8.33 -17.60 32.07
C LYS A 9 -9.57 -17.94 32.89
N SER A 10 -9.44 -18.06 34.22
CA SER A 10 -10.55 -18.37 35.12
C SER A 10 -11.51 -17.20 35.35
N MET A 11 -11.06 -15.97 35.07
CA MET A 11 -11.86 -14.74 35.24
C MET A 11 -12.42 -14.21 33.95
N ALA A 12 -11.97 -14.71 32.77
CA ALA A 12 -12.28 -14.12 31.47
C ALA A 12 -13.80 -13.98 31.21
N LEU A 13 -14.59 -14.94 31.69
CA LEU A 13 -16.06 -14.95 31.57
C LEU A 13 -16.79 -14.75 32.92
N GLY A 14 -16.10 -14.29 33.96
CA GLY A 14 -16.56 -14.28 35.33
C GLY A 14 -16.14 -15.54 36.10
N TYR A 15 -16.30 -15.51 37.40
CA TYR A 15 -15.97 -16.67 38.28
C TYR A 15 -17.19 -17.54 38.49
N ALA A 16 -17.07 -18.82 38.20
CA ALA A 16 -18.08 -19.81 38.46
C ALA A 16 -17.71 -20.64 39.74
N TYR A 17 -18.62 -20.72 40.67
CA TYR A 17 -18.49 -21.58 41.85
C TYR A 17 -18.77 -23.06 41.51
N PRO A 18 -18.29 -24.00 42.33
CA PRO A 18 -18.54 -25.44 42.11
C PRO A 18 -20.03 -25.84 42.10
N ASP A 19 -20.88 -25.03 42.73
CA ASP A 19 -22.33 -25.20 42.77
C ASP A 19 -23.06 -24.67 41.52
N GLY A 20 -22.32 -24.14 40.55
CA GLY A 20 -22.86 -23.57 39.33
C GLY A 20 -23.28 -22.11 39.41
N MET A 21 -23.19 -21.49 40.60
CA MET A 21 -23.42 -20.06 40.74
C MET A 21 -22.24 -19.28 40.14
N GLY A 22 -22.53 -18.18 39.45
CA GLY A 22 -21.54 -17.28 38.89
C GLY A 22 -21.51 -15.90 39.58
N ILE A 23 -20.35 -15.31 39.67
CA ILE A 23 -20.18 -13.92 40.14
C ILE A 23 -19.32 -13.13 39.18
N GLY A 24 -19.71 -11.91 38.96
CA GLY A 24 -19.05 -11.01 37.98
C GLY A 24 -19.49 -11.32 36.56
N GLY A 25 -18.89 -10.64 35.64
CA GLY A 25 -19.09 -10.81 34.20
C GLY A 25 -17.74 -10.95 33.47
N PRO A 26 -17.74 -10.97 32.15
CA PRO A 26 -16.51 -11.03 31.39
C PRO A 26 -15.61 -9.84 31.73
N LEU A 27 -14.30 -10.07 31.73
CA LEU A 27 -13.32 -8.99 31.85
C LEU A 27 -13.42 -8.11 30.62
N ILE A 28 -13.84 -6.89 30.84
CA ILE A 28 -13.90 -5.85 29.80
C ILE A 28 -12.92 -4.76 30.20
N ALA A 29 -12.02 -4.43 29.29
CA ALA A 29 -11.12 -3.31 29.45
C ALA A 29 -11.35 -2.32 28.31
N HIS A 30 -11.25 -1.04 28.63
CA HIS A 30 -11.26 0.05 27.65
C HIS A 30 -9.95 0.81 27.78
N GLY A 31 -9.37 1.14 26.62
CA GLY A 31 -8.18 1.96 26.54
C GLY A 31 -8.35 2.97 25.42
N SER A 32 -7.82 4.17 25.62
CA SER A 32 -7.75 5.20 24.60
C SER A 32 -6.36 5.81 24.55
N SER A 33 -5.92 6.17 23.35
CA SER A 33 -4.68 6.92 23.14
C SER A 33 -5.00 8.08 22.21
N ILE A 34 -4.58 9.26 22.61
CA ILE A 34 -4.72 10.49 21.82
C ILE A 34 -3.30 10.99 21.55
N ALA A 35 -3.00 11.23 20.31
CA ALA A 35 -1.70 11.77 19.92
C ALA A 35 -1.54 13.22 20.41
N ASP A 36 -0.43 13.49 21.06
CA ASP A 36 -0.10 14.82 21.55
C ASP A 36 0.67 15.63 20.49
N GLY A 37 0.57 16.96 20.57
CA GLY A 37 1.36 17.87 19.74
C GLY A 37 0.91 17.99 18.27
N LEU A 38 -0.20 17.39 17.88
CA LEU A 38 -0.74 17.55 16.54
C LEU A 38 -1.43 18.92 16.38
N THR A 39 -1.26 19.53 15.22
CA THR A 39 -1.93 20.76 14.83
C THR A 39 -2.51 20.63 13.43
N ASN A 40 -3.60 21.35 13.17
CA ASN A 40 -4.07 21.50 11.80
C ASN A 40 -3.05 22.28 10.96
N MET A 41 -3.06 22.06 9.65
CA MET A 41 -2.30 22.88 8.72
C MET A 41 -2.93 24.25 8.60
N HIS A 42 -2.11 25.31 8.66
CA HIS A 42 -2.56 26.66 8.44
C HIS A 42 -2.99 26.82 6.97
N PRO A 43 -4.22 27.32 6.68
CA PRO A 43 -4.78 27.28 5.32
C PRO A 43 -3.98 28.12 4.30
N GLU A 44 -3.35 29.21 4.73
CA GLU A 44 -2.60 30.08 3.82
C GLU A 44 -1.13 29.70 3.69
N THR A 45 -0.49 29.25 4.77
CA THR A 45 0.95 28.99 4.79
C THR A 45 1.31 27.52 4.65
N GLY A 46 0.37 26.61 4.84
CA GLY A 46 0.60 25.16 4.87
C GLY A 46 1.41 24.69 6.09
N HIS A 47 1.75 25.57 7.03
CA HIS A 47 2.46 25.18 8.23
C HIS A 47 1.56 24.45 9.22
N GLY A 48 2.08 23.38 9.81
CA GLY A 48 1.37 22.58 10.80
C GLY A 48 2.05 21.24 11.04
N HIS A 49 1.51 20.48 11.99
CA HIS A 49 1.97 19.14 12.33
C HIS A 49 0.76 18.19 12.37
N PRO A 50 0.19 17.83 11.18
CA PRO A 50 -1.08 17.11 11.10
C PRO A 50 -0.98 15.60 11.28
N ALA A 51 0.23 15.05 11.34
CA ALA A 51 0.48 13.62 11.44
C ALA A 51 1.54 13.32 12.51
N LEU A 52 1.40 12.17 13.16
CA LEU A 52 2.35 11.69 14.17
C LEU A 52 3.75 11.43 13.61
N ASP A 53 3.79 10.86 12.40
CA ASP A 53 5.03 10.46 11.76
C ASP A 53 4.91 10.46 10.23
N TRP A 54 6.02 10.15 9.60
CA TRP A 54 6.14 9.95 8.17
C TRP A 54 6.50 8.49 7.89
N THR A 55 5.88 7.92 6.89
CA THR A 55 6.27 6.60 6.39
C THR A 55 7.40 6.76 5.38
N TYR A 56 8.46 6.01 5.57
CA TYR A 56 9.59 5.93 4.64
C TYR A 56 9.57 4.58 3.94
N GLY A 57 9.78 4.61 2.63
CA GLY A 57 9.83 3.38 1.85
C GLY A 57 10.49 3.57 0.51
N ALA A 58 10.80 2.45 -0.14
CA ALA A 58 11.36 2.39 -1.46
C ALA A 58 10.87 1.15 -2.21
N HIS A 59 10.75 1.28 -3.53
CA HIS A 59 10.48 0.16 -4.42
C HIS A 59 11.62 -0.03 -5.41
N ALA A 60 11.91 -1.28 -5.74
CA ALA A 60 12.68 -1.66 -6.90
C ALA A 60 11.82 -2.59 -7.77
N VAL A 61 11.80 -2.32 -9.06
CA VAL A 61 11.02 -3.07 -10.06
C VAL A 61 11.95 -3.65 -11.10
N ASP A 62 11.79 -4.94 -11.35
CA ASP A 62 12.40 -5.66 -12.45
C ASP A 62 11.31 -6.04 -13.45
N LEU A 63 11.50 -5.70 -14.73
CA LEU A 63 10.51 -5.88 -15.78
C LEU A 63 11.15 -6.21 -17.13
N GLU A 64 10.35 -6.82 -17.98
CA GLU A 64 10.60 -6.95 -19.41
C GLU A 64 9.61 -6.10 -20.19
N VAL A 65 10.05 -5.52 -21.29
CA VAL A 65 9.20 -4.77 -22.22
C VAL A 65 9.40 -5.28 -23.64
N ASP A 66 8.31 -5.62 -24.31
CA ASP A 66 8.31 -5.91 -25.73
C ASP A 66 8.31 -4.60 -26.52
N VAL A 67 9.39 -4.33 -27.23
CA VAL A 67 9.58 -3.06 -27.96
C VAL A 67 8.69 -2.92 -29.21
N GLU A 68 8.10 -4.01 -29.70
CA GLU A 68 7.20 -4.00 -30.86
C GLU A 68 5.75 -3.72 -30.43
N THR A 69 5.31 -4.33 -29.33
CA THR A 69 3.95 -4.21 -28.83
C THR A 69 3.78 -3.20 -27.70
N GLY A 70 4.87 -2.87 -26.99
CA GLY A 70 4.84 -2.04 -25.78
C GLY A 70 4.35 -2.79 -24.55
N GLU A 71 4.15 -4.11 -24.62
CA GLU A 71 3.70 -4.91 -23.48
C GLU A 71 4.78 -4.97 -22.41
N ILE A 72 4.36 -4.74 -21.15
CA ILE A 72 5.22 -4.78 -19.97
C ILE A 72 4.88 -6.03 -19.17
N THR A 73 5.89 -6.84 -18.87
CA THR A 73 5.81 -7.95 -17.92
C THR A 73 6.62 -7.62 -16.69
N VAL A 74 5.97 -7.42 -15.55
CA VAL A 74 6.66 -7.17 -14.29
C VAL A 74 7.09 -8.50 -13.69
N LEU A 75 8.40 -8.70 -13.60
CA LEU A 75 9.00 -9.95 -13.10
C LEU A 75 9.06 -9.94 -11.59
N LYS A 76 9.55 -8.83 -11.01
CA LYS A 76 9.76 -8.74 -9.57
C LYS A 76 9.54 -7.33 -9.05
N VAL A 77 8.96 -7.23 -7.86
CA VAL A 77 8.88 -5.99 -7.10
C VAL A 77 9.41 -6.24 -5.69
N ALA A 78 10.47 -5.54 -5.33
CA ALA A 78 10.93 -5.46 -3.95
C ALA A 78 10.38 -4.16 -3.31
N SER A 79 9.78 -4.28 -2.13
CA SER A 79 9.09 -3.19 -1.44
C SER A 79 9.57 -3.10 0.00
N ALA A 80 10.40 -2.11 0.30
CA ALA A 80 10.95 -1.88 1.63
C ALA A 80 10.22 -0.70 2.31
N PHE A 81 9.73 -0.93 3.54
CA PHE A 81 9.04 0.11 4.32
C PHE A 81 9.43 0.07 5.79
N ASP A 82 9.62 1.26 6.36
CA ASP A 82 9.67 1.45 7.80
C ASP A 82 8.23 1.48 8.34
N ILE A 83 7.84 0.40 8.98
CA ILE A 83 6.49 0.17 9.49
C ILE A 83 6.42 0.10 11.01
N GLY A 84 7.53 0.45 11.68
CA GLY A 84 7.66 0.25 13.10
C GLY A 84 7.61 -1.24 13.46
N GLN A 85 7.08 -1.57 14.63
CA GLN A 85 6.93 -2.97 15.05
C GLN A 85 5.87 -3.70 14.22
N VAL A 86 6.23 -4.82 13.62
CA VAL A 86 5.26 -5.71 12.95
C VAL A 86 4.37 -6.40 13.97
N ILE A 87 3.08 -6.06 13.99
CA ILE A 87 2.12 -6.67 14.92
C ILE A 87 1.57 -8.00 14.38
N ASN A 88 1.34 -8.05 13.06
CA ASN A 88 0.84 -9.26 12.40
C ASN A 88 1.46 -9.37 11.00
N GLU A 89 2.45 -10.23 10.86
CA GLU A 89 3.22 -10.40 9.62
C GLU A 89 2.32 -10.78 8.43
N LYS A 90 1.37 -11.68 8.62
CA LYS A 90 0.48 -12.13 7.54
C LYS A 90 -0.41 -11.00 7.02
N LEU A 91 -0.96 -10.16 7.91
CA LEU A 91 -1.78 -9.02 7.51
C LEU A 91 -0.90 -7.93 6.87
N THR A 92 0.28 -7.70 7.41
CA THR A 92 1.25 -6.75 6.84
C THR A 92 1.68 -7.18 5.44
N TYR A 93 1.98 -8.46 5.24
CA TYR A 93 2.26 -9.03 3.93
C TYR A 93 1.13 -8.75 2.93
N GLY A 94 -0.11 -9.00 3.34
CA GLY A 94 -1.30 -8.73 2.52
C GLY A 94 -1.45 -7.26 2.14
N GLN A 95 -1.16 -6.34 3.07
CA GLN A 95 -1.21 -4.90 2.80
C GLN A 95 -0.13 -4.47 1.81
N VAL A 96 1.11 -4.91 1.99
CA VAL A 96 2.20 -4.54 1.08
C VAL A 96 1.99 -5.12 -0.31
N THR A 97 1.66 -6.40 -0.42
CA THR A 97 1.43 -7.04 -1.73
C THR A 97 0.21 -6.47 -2.44
N GLY A 98 -0.89 -6.22 -1.72
CA GLY A 98 -2.09 -5.59 -2.27
C GLY A 98 -1.83 -4.16 -2.74
N GLY A 99 -1.08 -3.37 -1.99
CA GLY A 99 -0.68 -2.02 -2.38
C GLY A 99 0.21 -2.00 -3.62
N VAL A 100 1.16 -2.93 -3.74
CA VAL A 100 1.97 -3.09 -4.96
C VAL A 100 1.08 -3.33 -6.19
N VAL A 101 0.12 -4.25 -6.09
CA VAL A 101 -0.80 -4.57 -7.21
C VAL A 101 -1.68 -3.37 -7.55
N GLN A 102 -2.20 -2.65 -6.55
CA GLN A 102 -2.96 -1.42 -6.74
C GLN A 102 -2.10 -0.34 -7.46
N GLY A 103 -0.85 -0.19 -7.07
CA GLY A 103 0.08 0.73 -7.72
C GLY A 103 0.40 0.34 -9.17
N LEU A 104 0.51 -0.96 -9.45
CA LEU A 104 0.69 -1.45 -10.83
C LEU A 104 -0.55 -1.19 -11.67
N GLY A 105 -1.77 -1.37 -11.12
CA GLY A 105 -3.01 -0.99 -11.80
C GLY A 105 -2.97 0.46 -12.25
N SER A 106 -2.64 1.37 -11.35
CA SER A 106 -2.50 2.80 -11.65
C SER A 106 -1.37 3.10 -12.63
N ALA A 107 -0.30 2.29 -12.64
CA ALA A 107 0.82 2.47 -13.55
C ALA A 107 0.52 2.06 -14.99
N VAL A 108 -0.14 0.90 -15.19
CA VAL A 108 -0.17 0.26 -16.51
C VAL A 108 -1.57 0.01 -17.09
N LEU A 109 -2.63 0.00 -16.26
CA LEU A 109 -3.97 -0.40 -16.68
C LEU A 109 -5.05 0.68 -16.54
N GLU A 110 -5.11 1.31 -15.36
CA GLU A 110 -6.25 2.12 -14.96
C GLU A 110 -6.19 3.53 -15.54
N ALA A 111 -7.26 3.94 -16.22
CA ALA A 111 -7.41 5.31 -16.70
C ALA A 111 -8.87 5.69 -16.82
N TYR A 112 -9.25 6.84 -16.33
CA TYR A 112 -10.52 7.46 -16.67
C TYR A 112 -10.41 8.17 -18.02
N LYS A 113 -11.30 7.80 -18.96
CA LYS A 113 -11.34 8.37 -20.31
C LYS A 113 -12.56 9.29 -20.43
N PHE A 114 -12.32 10.57 -20.69
CA PHE A 114 -13.36 11.56 -20.89
C PHE A 114 -13.42 11.97 -22.36
N ASN A 115 -14.63 12.25 -22.86
CA ASN A 115 -14.80 12.86 -24.17
C ASN A 115 -14.68 14.40 -24.08
N ASP A 116 -14.80 15.09 -25.23
CA ASP A 116 -14.72 16.55 -25.31
C ASP A 116 -15.78 17.29 -24.50
N ALA A 117 -16.88 16.61 -24.17
CA ALA A 117 -17.95 17.14 -23.31
C ALA A 117 -17.74 16.81 -21.81
N ASN A 118 -16.57 16.33 -21.42
CA ASN A 118 -16.23 15.88 -20.06
C ASN A 118 -17.14 14.75 -19.52
N VAL A 119 -17.68 13.92 -20.39
CA VAL A 119 -18.44 12.74 -20.01
C VAL A 119 -17.48 11.56 -19.89
N LEU A 120 -17.53 10.83 -18.75
CA LEU A 120 -16.74 9.64 -18.53
C LEU A 120 -17.19 8.52 -19.48
N MET A 121 -16.28 8.02 -20.29
CA MET A 121 -16.55 7.04 -21.35
C MET A 121 -16.37 5.58 -20.90
N ASN A 122 -15.70 5.36 -19.78
CA ASN A 122 -15.43 4.02 -19.23
C ASN A 122 -15.87 3.91 -17.75
N PRO A 123 -17.18 4.07 -17.45
CA PRO A 123 -17.68 4.15 -16.08
C PRO A 123 -17.81 2.80 -15.36
N SER A 124 -17.55 1.70 -16.04
CA SER A 124 -17.70 0.35 -15.49
C SER A 124 -16.40 -0.43 -15.53
N PHE A 125 -16.26 -1.47 -14.70
CA PHE A 125 -15.12 -2.39 -14.72
C PHE A 125 -15.02 -3.24 -16.01
N THR A 126 -16.02 -3.20 -16.87
CA THR A 126 -15.92 -3.76 -18.22
C THR A 126 -14.91 -3.00 -19.06
N ASP A 127 -14.89 -1.68 -18.93
CA ASP A 127 -14.11 -0.77 -19.78
C ASP A 127 -12.92 -0.16 -19.02
N ASN A 128 -13.03 0.05 -17.70
CA ASN A 128 -11.96 0.47 -16.82
C ASN A 128 -11.43 -0.75 -16.06
N LYS A 129 -10.35 -1.31 -16.55
CA LYS A 129 -9.78 -2.55 -16.02
C LYS A 129 -9.01 -2.27 -14.73
N ILE A 130 -9.17 -3.17 -13.76
CA ILE A 130 -8.32 -3.26 -12.57
C ILE A 130 -7.45 -4.53 -12.66
N PRO A 131 -6.31 -4.58 -11.97
CA PRO A 131 -5.45 -5.76 -12.00
C PRO A 131 -6.16 -7.03 -11.53
N THR A 132 -5.88 -8.11 -12.20
CA THR A 132 -6.29 -9.47 -11.85
C THR A 132 -5.09 -10.27 -11.37
N MET A 133 -5.29 -11.51 -10.93
CA MET A 133 -4.19 -12.41 -10.58
C MET A 133 -3.21 -12.69 -11.73
N LYS A 134 -3.60 -12.44 -12.97
CA LYS A 134 -2.73 -12.60 -14.15
C LYS A 134 -1.81 -11.42 -14.39
N ASP A 135 -2.17 -10.27 -13.85
CA ASP A 135 -1.44 -9.01 -14.00
C ASP A 135 -0.46 -8.78 -12.84
N MET A 136 -0.40 -9.74 -11.90
CA MET A 136 0.53 -9.66 -10.77
C MET A 136 1.97 -9.95 -11.21
N PRO A 137 2.95 -9.30 -10.55
CA PRO A 137 4.36 -9.69 -10.68
C PRO A 137 4.57 -11.18 -10.40
N LEU A 138 5.55 -11.78 -11.04
CA LEU A 138 5.92 -13.17 -10.74
C LEU A 138 6.41 -13.33 -9.30
N GLU A 139 7.05 -12.27 -8.76
CA GLU A 139 7.53 -12.24 -7.39
C GLU A 139 7.31 -10.86 -6.76
N ILE A 140 6.76 -10.84 -5.54
CA ILE A 140 6.72 -9.64 -4.69
C ILE A 140 7.47 -9.95 -3.40
N VAL A 141 8.47 -9.13 -3.08
CA VAL A 141 9.33 -9.26 -1.90
C VAL A 141 9.10 -8.09 -0.95
N PRO A 142 8.24 -8.23 0.05
CA PRO A 142 8.12 -7.24 1.12
C PRO A 142 9.36 -7.28 2.03
N ILE A 143 9.85 -6.11 2.39
CA ILE A 143 10.97 -5.92 3.33
C ILE A 143 10.49 -4.99 4.43
N TYR A 144 10.45 -5.49 5.66
CA TYR A 144 9.99 -4.70 6.81
C TYR A 144 11.19 -4.15 7.57
N ILE A 145 11.21 -2.84 7.74
CA ILE A 145 12.16 -2.14 8.60
C ILE A 145 11.41 -1.83 9.89
N GLU A 146 11.81 -2.52 10.95
CA GLU A 146 11.19 -2.37 12.27
C GLU A 146 11.95 -1.33 13.10
N ASN A 147 11.62 -0.05 12.87
CA ASN A 147 12.08 1.05 13.68
C ASN A 147 10.91 1.53 14.56
N PRO A 148 10.83 1.10 15.85
CA PRO A 148 9.65 1.30 16.66
C PRO A 148 9.25 2.77 16.79
N GLN A 149 7.97 3.05 16.54
CA GLN A 149 7.40 4.39 16.72
C GLN A 149 7.17 4.68 18.19
N HIS A 150 7.71 5.77 18.69
CA HIS A 150 7.61 6.11 20.13
C HIS A 150 6.14 6.25 20.60
N ASP A 151 5.31 6.90 19.80
CA ASP A 151 3.90 7.18 20.15
C ASP A 151 2.93 6.17 19.53
N GLY A 152 3.43 5.18 18.80
CA GLY A 152 2.64 4.13 18.17
C GLY A 152 2.28 3.01 19.15
N PRO A 153 1.09 2.39 19.02
CA PRO A 153 0.71 1.26 19.84
C PRO A 153 1.69 0.11 19.64
N TYR A 154 2.35 -0.30 20.71
CA TYR A 154 3.43 -1.32 20.70
C TYR A 154 4.61 -0.97 19.76
N GLY A 155 4.79 0.29 19.41
CA GLY A 155 5.82 0.73 18.48
C GLY A 155 5.45 0.55 17.00
N ALA A 156 4.22 0.20 16.69
CA ALA A 156 3.78 0.03 15.30
C ALA A 156 3.49 1.37 14.62
N ARG A 157 3.66 1.41 13.30
CA ARG A 157 3.18 2.46 12.41
C ARG A 157 2.00 1.96 11.58
N GLY A 158 1.23 2.87 11.00
CA GLY A 158 0.17 2.51 10.06
C GLY A 158 0.74 1.88 8.80
N VAL A 159 0.11 0.80 8.34
CA VAL A 159 0.40 0.16 7.05
C VAL A 159 -0.90 0.09 6.26
N GLY A 160 -1.07 1.03 5.33
CA GLY A 160 -2.26 1.13 4.48
C GLY A 160 -1.87 1.19 3.02
N GLU A 161 -2.09 2.33 2.38
CA GLU A 161 -1.92 2.50 0.94
C GLU A 161 -0.53 3.02 0.51
N HIS A 162 0.36 3.34 1.45
CA HIS A 162 1.69 3.80 1.07
C HIS A 162 2.48 2.82 0.17
N PRO A 163 2.25 1.48 0.19
CA PRO A 163 2.92 0.58 -0.75
C PRO A 163 2.53 0.77 -2.21
N MET A 164 1.46 1.50 -2.51
CA MET A 164 1.09 1.81 -3.91
C MET A 164 1.76 3.07 -4.46
N ILE A 165 2.11 4.04 -3.59
CA ILE A 165 2.37 5.43 -3.99
C ILE A 165 3.53 5.55 -4.99
N SER A 166 4.64 4.88 -4.76
CA SER A 166 5.84 5.00 -5.61
C SER A 166 5.98 3.90 -6.67
N ILE A 167 5.03 2.99 -6.82
CA ILE A 167 5.06 1.95 -7.86
C ILE A 167 5.04 2.54 -9.27
N PRO A 168 4.15 3.50 -9.63
CA PRO A 168 4.18 4.08 -10.98
C PRO A 168 5.53 4.70 -11.33
N SER A 169 6.16 5.38 -10.37
CA SER A 169 7.49 5.95 -10.58
C SER A 169 8.57 4.88 -10.73
N ALA A 170 8.49 3.80 -9.95
CA ALA A 170 9.45 2.69 -10.02
C ALA A 170 9.34 1.95 -11.36
N VAL A 171 8.13 1.73 -11.88
CA VAL A 171 7.89 1.16 -13.21
C VAL A 171 8.44 2.10 -14.30
N GLY A 172 8.17 3.40 -14.20
CA GLY A 172 8.72 4.39 -15.13
C GLY A 172 10.25 4.42 -15.15
N ASN A 173 10.88 4.32 -13.98
CA ASN A 173 12.34 4.25 -13.86
C ASN A 173 12.91 2.94 -14.48
N ALA A 174 12.26 1.80 -14.26
CA ALA A 174 12.67 0.55 -14.85
C ALA A 174 12.54 0.54 -16.39
N LEU A 175 11.48 1.17 -16.93
CA LEU A 175 11.34 1.38 -18.37
C LEU A 175 12.42 2.32 -18.92
N TYR A 176 12.77 3.37 -18.18
CA TYR A 176 13.87 4.26 -18.57
C TYR A 176 15.20 3.50 -18.61
N ASP A 177 15.46 2.66 -17.63
CA ASP A 177 16.68 1.83 -17.60
C ASP A 177 16.74 0.87 -18.79
N ALA A 178 15.62 0.26 -19.15
CA ALA A 178 15.52 -0.68 -20.27
C ALA A 178 15.60 -0.01 -21.65
N LEU A 179 15.02 1.17 -21.83
CA LEU A 179 14.78 1.79 -23.14
C LEU A 179 15.54 3.11 -23.37
N GLY A 180 16.01 3.76 -22.31
CA GLY A 180 16.55 5.12 -22.36
C GLY A 180 15.48 6.20 -22.63
N ILE A 181 14.19 5.86 -22.52
CA ILE A 181 13.06 6.74 -22.84
C ILE A 181 12.34 7.16 -21.56
N ASN A 182 12.14 8.48 -21.36
CA ASN A 182 11.33 9.02 -20.29
C ASN A 182 9.85 9.02 -20.64
N PHE A 183 9.04 8.41 -19.80
CA PHE A 183 7.60 8.42 -19.93
C PHE A 183 7.00 9.45 -18.96
N HIS A 184 6.19 10.39 -19.49
CA HIS A 184 5.63 11.49 -18.72
C HIS A 184 4.11 11.41 -18.55
N LYS A 185 3.50 10.32 -19.01
CA LYS A 185 2.05 10.14 -18.99
C LYS A 185 1.68 8.73 -18.53
N LEU A 186 0.75 8.64 -17.61
CA LEU A 186 0.12 7.38 -17.20
C LEU A 186 -1.25 7.21 -17.90
N PRO A 187 -1.74 5.97 -18.03
CA PRO A 187 -1.05 4.72 -17.75
C PRO A 187 0.03 4.39 -18.80
N LEU A 188 1.03 3.62 -18.39
CA LEU A 188 2.03 3.02 -19.27
C LEU A 188 1.43 1.79 -19.97
N SER A 189 0.30 2.00 -20.65
CA SER A 189 -0.36 0.92 -21.40
C SER A 189 0.50 0.51 -22.60
N PRO A 190 0.36 -0.73 -23.11
CA PRO A 190 1.11 -1.19 -24.27
C PRO A 190 1.04 -0.20 -25.45
N GLU A 191 -0.15 0.34 -25.73
CA GLU A 191 -0.32 1.35 -26.77
C GLU A 191 0.52 2.61 -26.51
N ASN A 192 0.46 3.17 -25.29
CA ASN A 192 1.20 4.37 -24.94
C ASN A 192 2.72 4.16 -24.97
N VAL A 193 3.18 2.99 -24.53
CA VAL A 193 4.60 2.62 -24.54
C VAL A 193 5.08 2.43 -25.98
N ALA A 194 4.37 1.65 -26.80
CA ALA A 194 4.73 1.43 -28.20
C ALA A 194 4.77 2.75 -29.00
N LEU A 195 3.75 3.61 -28.83
CA LEU A 195 3.71 4.92 -29.51
C LEU A 195 4.89 5.81 -29.11
N GLU A 196 5.27 5.83 -27.83
CA GLU A 196 6.42 6.63 -27.39
C GLU A 196 7.74 6.07 -27.93
N ILE A 197 7.93 4.74 -27.96
CA ILE A 197 9.08 4.10 -28.60
C ILE A 197 9.16 4.48 -30.08
N LEU A 198 8.05 4.42 -30.81
CA LEU A 198 8.01 4.78 -32.24
C LEU A 198 8.37 6.25 -32.51
N LYS A 199 7.90 7.17 -31.65
CA LYS A 199 8.26 8.60 -31.73
C LYS A 199 9.75 8.81 -31.50
N GLN A 200 10.29 8.26 -30.42
CA GLN A 200 11.69 8.44 -30.05
C GLN A 200 12.67 7.79 -31.05
N THR A 201 12.23 6.73 -31.73
CA THR A 201 13.02 6.07 -32.79
C THR A 201 12.83 6.71 -34.18
N GLY A 202 12.01 7.75 -34.29
CA GLY A 202 11.76 8.47 -35.55
C GLY A 202 10.94 7.69 -36.58
N LYS A 203 10.22 6.64 -36.15
CA LYS A 203 9.37 5.84 -37.03
C LYS A 203 7.98 6.47 -37.27
N ILE A 204 7.56 7.35 -36.38
CA ILE A 204 6.34 8.18 -36.50
C ILE A 204 6.65 9.63 -36.09
N ALA A 205 5.86 10.59 -36.59
CA ALA A 205 5.97 12.01 -36.24
C ALA A 205 5.16 12.38 -35.00
#